data_df11463a91242f5a81188a578fdd528d
#
_entry.id   df11463a91242f5a81188a578fdd528d
#
_cell.length_a   1.000
_cell.length_b   1.000
_cell.length_c   1.000
_cell.angle_alpha   90.00
_cell.angle_beta   90.00
_cell.angle_gamma   90.00
#
_symmetry.space_group_name_H-M   'P 1'
#
loop_
_entity.id
_entity.type
_entity.pdbx_description
1 polymer ?
#
loop_
_entity_poly.entity_id
_entity_poly.type
_entity_poly.pdbx_seq_one_letter_code
_entity_poly.pdbx_strand_id
1 'polypeptide(L)' 'MLKIESKNLSFVATSMINDEVVARFNSNYYGSNIDFNYNIENAMAHLDHQAEADADFDEFKATVMATVAAMAKGEEIVEA' A
#
# COMPACT_ATOMS: atom_id res chain seq x y z
N MET A 1 2.32 30.79 7.26
CA MET A 1 2.55 29.62 6.41
C MET A 1 1.89 28.39 7.00
N LEU A 2 1.21 27.63 6.19
CA LEU A 2 0.57 26.40 6.65
C LEU A 2 1.62 25.33 6.90
N LYS A 3 1.52 24.67 8.05
CA LYS A 3 2.40 23.57 8.37
C LYS A 3 1.56 22.35 8.73
N ILE A 4 1.77 21.28 7.98
CA ILE A 4 1.08 20.03 8.24
C ILE A 4 1.96 19.17 9.14
N GLU A 5 1.53 18.98 10.37
CA GLU A 5 2.33 18.25 11.34
C GLU A 5 2.02 16.76 11.39
N SER A 6 0.84 16.40 11.00
CA SER A 6 0.49 15.00 10.91
C SER A 6 -0.36 14.77 9.68
N LYS A 7 -0.12 13.66 9.03
CA LYS A 7 -0.85 13.30 7.84
C LYS A 7 -1.04 11.80 7.83
N ASN A 8 -2.27 11.39 7.73
CA ASN A 8 -2.61 9.97 7.71
C ASN A 8 -3.14 9.58 6.34
N LEU A 9 -2.56 8.55 5.78
CA LEU A 9 -2.97 8.01 4.50
C LEU A 9 -3.17 6.52 4.65
N SER A 10 -4.21 6.02 4.04
CA SER A 10 -4.50 4.59 4.03
C SER A 10 -4.55 4.11 2.59
N PHE A 11 -3.91 2.99 2.35
CA PHE A 11 -3.90 2.36 1.03
C PHE A 11 -4.42 0.93 1.18
N VAL A 12 -5.26 0.53 0.26
CA VAL A 12 -5.80 -0.83 0.24
C VAL A 12 -5.72 -1.35 -1.19
N ALA A 13 -5.27 -2.59 -1.32
CA ALA A 13 -5.22 -3.26 -2.60
C ALA A 13 -5.55 -4.73 -2.41
N THR A 14 -5.93 -5.38 -3.48
CA THR A 14 -6.20 -6.81 -3.45
C THR A 14 -5.43 -7.50 -4.57
N SER A 15 -5.00 -8.74 -4.30
CA SER A 15 -4.46 -9.60 -5.32
C SER A 15 -5.60 -10.50 -5.80
N MET A 16 -5.98 -10.33 -7.05
CA MET A 16 -7.09 -11.08 -7.63
C MET A 16 -6.58 -11.97 -8.75
N ILE A 17 -7.01 -13.21 -8.74
CA ILE A 17 -6.65 -14.19 -9.75
C ILE A 17 -7.94 -14.89 -10.15
N ASN A 18 -8.26 -14.85 -11.45
CA ASN A 18 -9.48 -15.46 -11.98
C ASN A 18 -10.74 -14.97 -11.25
N ASP A 19 -10.80 -13.64 -11.03
CA ASP A 19 -11.93 -12.98 -10.37
C ASP A 19 -12.12 -13.38 -8.91
N GLU A 20 -11.10 -13.97 -8.30
CA GLU A 20 -11.16 -14.36 -6.91
C GLU A 20 -10.12 -13.58 -6.11
N VAL A 21 -10.52 -13.04 -4.97
CA VAL A 21 -9.59 -12.34 -4.10
C VAL A 21 -8.76 -13.37 -3.34
N VAL A 22 -7.47 -13.38 -3.62
CA VAL A 22 -6.52 -14.30 -3.00
C VAL A 22 -5.94 -13.71 -1.73
N ALA A 23 -5.59 -12.45 -1.78
CA ALA A 23 -4.99 -11.75 -0.66
C ALA A 23 -5.39 -10.30 -0.67
N ARG A 24 -5.32 -9.68 0.49
CA ARG A 24 -5.61 -8.25 0.64
C ARG A 24 -4.43 -7.60 1.33
N PHE A 25 -4.02 -6.47 0.78
CA PHE A 25 -2.90 -5.71 1.33
C PHE A 25 -3.40 -4.38 1.83
N ASN A 26 -2.84 -3.89 2.91
CA ASN A 26 -3.12 -2.54 3.34
C ASN A 26 -1.85 -1.91 3.91
N SER A 27 -1.84 -0.59 3.89
CA SER A 27 -0.72 0.18 4.38
C SER A 27 -1.26 1.45 5.00
N ASN A 28 -0.64 1.86 6.07
CA ASN A 28 -0.98 3.13 6.71
C ASN A 28 0.28 3.95 6.86
N TYR A 29 0.19 5.20 6.43
CA TYR A 29 1.26 6.15 6.60
C TYR A 29 0.79 7.24 7.56
N TYR A 30 1.49 7.43 8.65
CA TYR A 30 1.17 8.45 9.63
C TYR A 30 2.44 8.96 10.28
N GLY A 31 2.57 10.29 10.31
CA GLY A 31 3.78 10.91 10.81
C GLY A 31 4.98 10.48 10.00
N SER A 32 5.93 9.82 10.64
CA SER A 32 7.10 9.27 9.99
C SER A 32 7.07 7.74 9.90
N ASN A 33 5.93 7.15 10.22
CA ASN A 33 5.79 5.70 10.24
C ASN A 33 4.97 5.23 9.06
N ILE A 34 5.36 4.08 8.54
CA ILE A 34 4.59 3.42 7.50
C ILE A 34 4.58 1.93 7.81
N ASP A 35 3.43 1.31 7.66
CA ASP A 35 3.33 -0.13 7.84
C ASP A 35 2.70 -0.79 6.62
N PHE A 36 2.91 -2.08 6.51
CA PHE A 36 2.36 -2.89 5.44
C PHE A 36 1.78 -4.16 6.03
N ASN A 37 0.58 -4.50 5.60
CA ASN A 37 -0.09 -5.71 6.05
C ASN A 37 -0.47 -6.58 4.87
N TYR A 38 -0.30 -7.88 5.03
CA TYR A 38 -0.58 -8.88 4.02
C TYR A 38 -1.56 -9.87 4.65
N ASN A 39 -2.77 -9.90 4.14
CA ASN A 39 -3.82 -10.76 4.67
C ASN A 39 -4.25 -11.76 3.60
N ILE A 40 -4.29 -13.03 3.98
CA ILE A 40 -4.72 -14.09 3.07
C ILE A 40 -6.23 -14.22 3.19
N GLU A 41 -6.93 -13.98 2.07
CA GLU A 41 -8.39 -14.05 2.06
C GLU A 41 -8.88 -15.45 1.67
N ASN A 42 -8.10 -16.14 0.85
CA ASN A 42 -8.44 -17.50 0.43
C ASN A 42 -7.18 -18.33 0.49
N ALA A 43 -7.07 -19.16 1.52
CA ALA A 43 -5.86 -19.92 1.77
C ALA A 43 -5.52 -20.90 0.64
N MET A 44 -6.52 -21.57 0.08
CA MET A 44 -6.27 -22.54 -0.99
C MET A 44 -5.79 -21.85 -2.25
N ALA A 45 -6.46 -20.77 -2.65
CA ALA A 45 -6.04 -20.03 -3.82
C ALA A 45 -4.67 -19.39 -3.60
N HIS A 46 -4.39 -18.95 -2.39
CA HIS A 46 -3.08 -18.37 -2.07
C HIS A 46 -1.96 -19.41 -2.24
N LEU A 47 -2.18 -20.63 -1.77
CA LEU A 47 -1.17 -21.67 -1.94
C LEU A 47 -0.90 -21.98 -3.41
N ASP A 48 -1.95 -21.96 -4.24
CA ASP A 48 -1.82 -22.22 -5.67
C ASP A 48 -1.14 -21.07 -6.43
N HIS A 49 -1.26 -19.85 -5.90
CA HIS A 49 -0.81 -18.64 -6.60
C HIS A 49 0.06 -17.77 -5.71
N GLN A 50 0.81 -18.37 -4.81
CA GLN A 50 1.62 -17.63 -3.84
C GLN A 50 2.61 -16.69 -4.51
N ALA A 51 3.30 -17.17 -5.54
CA ALA A 51 4.28 -16.34 -6.22
C ALA A 51 3.64 -15.10 -6.85
N GLU A 52 2.44 -15.24 -7.39
CA GLU A 52 1.71 -14.12 -7.98
C GLU A 52 1.24 -13.14 -6.93
N ALA A 53 0.72 -13.65 -5.82
CA ALA A 53 0.30 -12.78 -4.72
C ALA A 53 1.48 -12.04 -4.10
N ASP A 54 2.62 -12.70 -3.95
CA ASP A 54 3.83 -12.07 -3.43
C ASP A 54 4.35 -10.99 -4.37
N ALA A 55 4.29 -11.22 -5.67
CA ALA A 55 4.68 -10.23 -6.66
C ALA A 55 3.75 -9.02 -6.61
N ASP A 56 2.45 -9.25 -6.42
CA ASP A 56 1.47 -8.18 -6.26
C ASP A 56 1.74 -7.37 -5.01
N PHE A 57 2.13 -8.03 -3.93
CA PHE A 57 2.47 -7.33 -2.70
C PHE A 57 3.71 -6.45 -2.88
N ASP A 58 4.72 -6.96 -3.57
CA ASP A 58 5.92 -6.17 -3.87
C ASP A 58 5.57 -4.95 -4.70
N GLU A 59 4.70 -5.10 -5.68
CA GLU A 59 4.23 -3.98 -6.48
C GLU A 59 3.45 -2.98 -5.64
N PHE A 60 2.61 -3.47 -4.74
CA PHE A 60 1.86 -2.63 -3.81
C PHE A 60 2.81 -1.80 -2.95
N LYS A 61 3.82 -2.42 -2.37
CA LYS A 61 4.79 -1.71 -1.54
C LYS A 61 5.51 -0.63 -2.34
N ALA A 62 5.95 -0.97 -3.55
CA ALA A 62 6.64 0.00 -4.40
C ALA A 62 5.74 1.17 -4.75
N THR A 63 4.47 0.89 -5.07
CA THR A 63 3.50 1.93 -5.41
C THR A 63 3.23 2.85 -4.22
N VAL A 64 3.06 2.27 -3.04
CA VAL A 64 2.82 3.06 -1.83
C VAL A 64 4.02 3.95 -1.53
N MET A 65 5.21 3.39 -1.59
CA MET A 65 6.43 4.18 -1.32
C MET A 65 6.61 5.31 -2.32
N ALA A 66 6.35 5.04 -3.59
CA ALA A 66 6.43 6.08 -4.62
C ALA A 66 5.39 7.18 -4.39
N THR A 67 4.19 6.79 -4.00
CA THR A 67 3.11 7.75 -3.72
C THR A 67 3.46 8.63 -2.52
N VAL A 68 3.97 8.02 -1.46
CA VAL A 68 4.36 8.77 -0.26
C VAL A 68 5.49 9.75 -0.59
N ALA A 69 6.47 9.32 -1.37
CA ALA A 69 7.57 10.19 -1.78
C ALA A 69 7.08 11.37 -2.61
N ALA A 70 6.16 11.11 -3.53
CA ALA A 70 5.58 12.16 -4.36
C ALA A 70 4.77 13.14 -3.52
N MET A 71 4.05 12.65 -2.54
CA MET A 71 3.25 13.49 -1.66
C MET A 71 4.12 14.36 -0.76
N ALA A 72 5.24 13.83 -0.30
CA ALA A 72 6.17 14.62 0.49
C ALA A 72 6.69 15.81 -0.32
N LYS A 73 6.99 15.57 -1.58
CA LYS A 73 7.41 16.65 -2.48
C LYS A 73 6.26 17.60 -2.78
N GLY A 74 5.06 17.04 -2.96
CA GLY A 74 3.88 17.85 -3.21
C GLY A 74 3.55 18.76 -2.06
N GLU A 75 3.75 18.30 -0.84
CA GLU A 75 3.54 19.15 0.32
C GLU A 75 4.44 20.36 0.33
N GLU A 76 5.70 20.17 -0.05
CA GLU A 76 6.63 21.27 -0.13
C GLU A 76 6.16 22.30 -1.15
N ILE A 77 5.64 21.84 -2.27
CA ILE A 77 5.15 22.72 -3.32
C ILE A 77 3.89 23.44 -2.87
N VAL A 78 2.97 22.71 -2.25
CA VAL A 78 1.70 23.29 -1.82
C VAL A 78 1.91 24.37 -0.77
N GLU A 79 2.85 24.17 0.09
CA GLU A 79 3.14 25.12 1.15
C GLU A 79 3.83 26.39 0.67
N ALA A 80 4.48 26.29 -0.45
CA ALA A 80 5.10 27.47 -1.05
C ALA A 80 4.08 28.39 -1.70
#